data_8501474e602d22d05d4bdb1cbb33d786
#
_entry.id   8501474e602d22d05d4bdb1cbb33d786
#
_cell.length_a   1.000
_cell.length_b   1.000
_cell.length_c   1.000
_cell.angle_alpha   90.00
_cell.angle_beta   90.00
_cell.angle_gamma   90.00
#
_symmetry.space_group_name_H-M   'P 1'
#
loop_
_entity.id
_entity.type
_entity.pdbx_description
1 polymer ?
#
loop_
_entity_poly.entity_id
_entity_poly.type
_entity_poly.pdbx_seq_one_letter_code
_entity_poly.pdbx_strand_id
1 'polypeptide(L)'
;MLATEAAIDKLGARGISISEAEQMIWNRYVVIRNRRGSAARPQRNIRRLPIGRSDSGRFLTLVIEVTVEPTTWLLITGWESTPAERMILMKA
;
A
#
# COMPACT_ATOMS: atom_id res chain seq x y z
N MET A 1 -4.84 -6.92 -7.37
CA MET A 1 -3.48 -6.44 -7.04
C MET A 1 -2.47 -7.51 -7.37
N LEU A 2 -1.39 -7.14 -8.03
CA LEU A 2 -0.30 -8.05 -8.35
C LEU A 2 0.85 -7.81 -7.37
N ALA A 3 1.53 -8.90 -6.96
CA ALA A 3 2.67 -8.81 -6.06
C ALA A 3 3.87 -9.52 -6.67
N THR A 4 5.02 -8.84 -6.68
CA THR A 4 6.28 -9.44 -7.09
C THR A 4 6.86 -10.28 -5.95
N GLU A 5 7.76 -11.19 -6.27
CA GLU A 5 8.47 -11.96 -5.22
C GLU A 5 9.22 -11.02 -4.27
N ALA A 6 9.83 -9.97 -4.81
CA ALA A 6 10.52 -8.98 -3.98
C ALA A 6 9.57 -8.29 -2.98
N ALA A 7 8.35 -7.97 -3.42
CA ALA A 7 7.33 -7.38 -2.55
C ALA A 7 6.90 -8.37 -1.46
N ILE A 8 6.65 -9.62 -1.83
CA ILE A 8 6.28 -10.67 -0.89
C ILE A 8 7.35 -10.84 0.19
N ASP A 9 8.62 -10.86 -0.23
CA ASP A 9 9.76 -10.99 0.70
C ASP A 9 9.86 -9.77 1.63
N LYS A 10 9.70 -8.57 1.11
CA LYS A 10 9.75 -7.33 1.92
C LYS A 10 8.66 -7.29 2.96
N LEU A 11 7.44 -7.65 2.58
CA LEU A 11 6.31 -7.72 3.50
C LEU A 11 6.51 -8.81 4.53
N GLY A 12 6.96 -9.99 4.08
CA GLY A 12 7.23 -11.13 4.95
C GLY A 12 8.28 -10.81 6.02
N ALA A 13 9.31 -10.05 5.67
CA ALA A 13 10.33 -9.61 6.61
C ALA A 13 9.76 -8.72 7.73
N ARG A 14 8.61 -8.11 7.49
CA ARG A 14 7.88 -7.28 8.47
C ARG A 14 6.70 -8.01 9.09
N GLY A 15 6.58 -9.31 8.84
CA GLY A 15 5.48 -10.12 9.38
C GLY A 15 4.13 -9.83 8.73
N ILE A 16 4.12 -9.36 7.50
CA ILE A 16 2.89 -9.07 6.75
C ILE A 16 2.75 -10.09 5.63
N SER A 17 1.60 -10.76 5.57
CA SER A 17 1.29 -11.69 4.48
C SER A 17 0.62 -10.95 3.33
N ILE A 18 0.72 -11.52 2.14
CA ILE A 18 -0.01 -11.01 0.98
C ILE A 18 -1.52 -11.09 1.20
N SER A 19 -1.97 -12.12 1.91
CA SER A 19 -3.38 -12.24 2.28
C SER A 19 -3.87 -11.04 3.08
N GLU A 20 -3.09 -10.58 4.06
CA GLU A 20 -3.43 -9.40 4.84
C GLU A 20 -3.47 -8.13 3.97
N ALA A 21 -2.51 -7.99 3.06
CA ALA A 21 -2.48 -6.86 2.13
C ALA A 21 -3.73 -6.84 1.23
N GLU A 22 -4.15 -8.00 0.76
CA GLU A 22 -5.37 -8.11 -0.04
C GLU A 22 -6.62 -7.79 0.78
N GLN A 23 -6.67 -8.27 2.04
CA GLN A 23 -7.79 -7.97 2.93
C GLN A 23 -7.98 -6.47 3.12
N MET A 24 -6.88 -5.72 3.33
CA MET A 24 -7.02 -4.28 3.53
C MET A 24 -7.53 -3.56 2.28
N ILE A 25 -7.26 -4.07 1.10
CA ILE A 25 -7.79 -3.51 -0.15
C ILE A 25 -9.30 -3.79 -0.27
N TRP A 26 -9.77 -4.93 0.21
CA TRP A 26 -11.21 -5.25 0.22
C TRP A 26 -11.97 -4.51 1.32
N ASN A 27 -11.28 -4.12 2.40
CA ASN A 27 -11.87 -3.34 3.47
C ASN A 27 -11.79 -1.85 3.13
N ARG A 28 -12.32 -1.00 4.02
CA ARG A 28 -12.21 0.45 3.84
C ARG A 28 -10.75 0.89 3.90
N TYR A 29 -10.32 1.67 2.92
CA TYR A 29 -8.98 2.24 2.90
C TYR A 29 -9.01 3.66 2.35
N VAL A 30 -7.94 4.41 2.62
CA VAL A 30 -7.68 5.72 2.04
C VAL A 30 -6.39 5.66 1.26
N VAL A 31 -6.26 6.50 0.24
CA VAL A 31 -5.06 6.56 -0.59
C VAL A 31 -4.43 7.93 -0.44
N ILE A 32 -3.16 7.96 -0.06
CA ILE A 32 -2.39 9.20 -0.05
C ILE A 32 -1.33 9.16 -1.13
N ARG A 33 -0.93 10.35 -1.59
CA ARG A 33 0.13 10.45 -2.59
C ARG A 33 1.48 10.24 -1.93
N ASN A 34 2.35 9.50 -2.60
CA ASN A 34 3.74 9.43 -2.20
C ASN A 34 4.45 10.69 -2.70
N ARG A 35 4.64 11.67 -1.80
CA ARG A 35 5.30 12.94 -2.16
C ARG A 35 6.79 12.77 -2.38
N ARG A 36 7.41 11.73 -1.86
CA ARG A 36 8.83 11.48 -2.05
C ARG A 36 9.03 10.84 -3.42
N GLY A 37 9.83 11.48 -4.25
CA GLY A 37 10.19 10.97 -5.56
C GLY A 37 9.25 11.35 -6.69
N SER A 38 8.10 11.98 -6.43
CA SER A 38 7.19 12.40 -7.49
C SER A 38 7.63 13.71 -8.15
N ALA A 39 8.44 14.54 -7.48
CA ALA A 39 8.85 15.85 -7.99
C ALA A 39 10.10 15.81 -8.85
N ALA A 40 10.88 14.75 -8.81
CA ALA A 40 12.21 14.72 -9.43
C ALA A 40 12.28 13.99 -10.76
N ARG A 41 11.24 13.23 -11.15
CA ARG A 41 11.24 12.44 -12.40
C ARG A 41 9.85 12.38 -12.99
N PRO A 42 9.70 12.58 -14.32
CA PRO A 42 8.48 12.14 -14.99
C PRO A 42 8.40 10.63 -14.83
N GLN A 43 7.46 10.15 -14.05
CA GLN A 43 7.30 8.72 -13.81
C GLN A 43 6.21 8.19 -14.71
N ARG A 44 6.51 7.08 -15.39
CA ARG A 44 5.53 6.33 -16.15
C ARG A 44 4.51 5.71 -15.22
N ASN A 45 4.95 5.30 -14.01
CA ASN A 45 4.10 4.68 -13.01
C ASN A 45 3.99 5.59 -11.80
N ILE A 46 2.76 5.83 -11.39
CA ILE A 46 2.47 6.67 -10.26
C ILE A 46 2.35 5.80 -9.02
N ARG A 47 3.10 6.15 -7.98
CA ARG A 47 3.03 5.44 -6.70
C ARG A 47 1.98 6.07 -5.81
N ARG A 48 1.25 5.22 -5.11
CA ARG A 48 0.23 5.59 -4.14
C ARG A 48 0.43 4.80 -2.86
N LEU A 49 -0.03 5.35 -1.76
CA LEU A 49 0.02 4.69 -0.46
C LEU A 49 -1.39 4.47 0.06
N PRO A 50 -2.01 3.32 -0.21
CA PRO A 50 -3.24 2.96 0.47
C PRO A 50 -2.95 2.60 1.93
N ILE A 51 -3.78 3.13 2.82
CA ILE A 51 -3.76 2.86 4.26
C ILE A 51 -5.08 2.22 4.60
N GLY A 52 -5.05 1.05 5.22
CA GLY A 52 -6.27 0.32 5.54
C GLY A 52 -6.06 -0.66 6.68
N ARG A 53 -7.06 -1.51 6.89
CA ARG A 53 -7.04 -2.51 7.97
C ARG A 53 -7.27 -3.89 7.41
N SER A 54 -6.50 -4.86 7.88
CA SER A 54 -6.75 -6.26 7.61
C SER A 54 -7.98 -6.73 8.38
N ASP A 55 -8.46 -7.94 8.10
CA ASP A 55 -9.61 -8.51 8.80
C ASP A 55 -9.36 -8.69 10.29
N SER A 56 -8.10 -8.87 10.69
CA SER A 56 -7.71 -8.95 12.10
C SER A 56 -7.63 -7.57 12.79
N GLY A 57 -7.88 -6.49 12.07
CA GLY A 57 -7.82 -5.13 12.61
C GLY A 57 -6.44 -4.49 12.56
N ARG A 58 -5.48 -5.12 11.89
CA ARG A 58 -4.12 -4.60 11.78
C ARG A 58 -4.07 -3.46 10.76
N PHE A 59 -3.53 -2.31 11.15
CA PHE A 59 -3.37 -1.17 10.25
C PHE A 59 -2.13 -1.35 9.38
N LEU A 60 -2.33 -1.29 8.08
CA LEU A 60 -1.26 -1.49 7.10
C LEU A 60 -1.21 -0.31 6.12
N THR A 61 0.01 0.08 5.77
CA THR A 61 0.28 1.04 4.71
C THR A 61 1.05 0.32 3.63
N LEU A 62 0.54 0.35 2.40
CA LEU A 62 1.20 -0.28 1.26
C LEU A 62 1.74 0.80 0.34
N VAL A 63 2.74 0.44 -0.46
CA VAL A 63 3.19 1.22 -1.60
C VAL A 63 2.82 0.43 -2.83
N ILE A 64 1.97 1.01 -3.67
CA ILE A 64 1.55 0.41 -4.93
C ILE A 64 1.92 1.30 -6.10
N GLU A 65 2.10 0.71 -7.27
CA GLU A 65 2.22 1.45 -8.53
C GLU A 65 0.94 1.28 -9.31
N VAL A 66 0.40 2.39 -9.79
CA VAL A 66 -0.71 2.39 -10.73
C VAL A 66 -0.11 2.15 -12.12
N THR A 67 -0.54 1.07 -12.76
CA THR A 67 -0.04 0.70 -14.10
C THR A 67 -0.91 1.35 -15.18
N VAL A 68 -0.55 1.11 -16.44
CA VAL A 68 -1.37 1.56 -17.57
C VAL A 68 -2.74 0.90 -17.58
N GLU A 69 -2.86 -0.26 -16.94
CA GLU A 69 -4.16 -0.91 -16.69
C GLU A 69 -4.78 -0.27 -15.46
N PRO A 70 -5.89 0.49 -15.60
CA PRO A 70 -6.44 1.26 -14.46
C PRO A 70 -6.96 0.40 -13.31
N THR A 71 -7.20 -0.88 -13.55
CA THR A 71 -7.69 -1.80 -12.53
C THR A 71 -6.57 -2.64 -11.89
N THR A 72 -5.33 -2.47 -12.35
CA THR A 72 -4.21 -3.28 -11.89
C THR A 72 -3.24 -2.44 -11.08
N TRP A 73 -3.07 -2.81 -9.82
CA TRP A 73 -2.09 -2.22 -8.92
C TRP A 73 -0.96 -3.19 -8.69
N LEU A 74 0.28 -2.70 -8.80
CA LEU A 74 1.46 -3.49 -8.52
C LEU A 74 1.96 -3.18 -7.11
N LEU A 75 1.95 -4.18 -6.24
CA LEU A 75 2.44 -4.03 -4.87
C LEU A 75 3.97 -3.97 -4.88
N ILE A 76 4.52 -2.90 -4.30
CA ILE A 76 5.97 -2.69 -4.21
C ILE A 76 6.49 -3.06 -2.83
N THR A 77 5.89 -2.54 -1.78
CA THR A 77 6.25 -2.83 -0.39
C THR A 77 5.12 -2.41 0.53
N GLY A 78 5.32 -2.58 1.82
CA GLY A 78 4.35 -2.14 2.82
C GLY A 78 4.92 -2.29 4.22
N TRP A 79 4.21 -1.72 5.18
CA TRP A 79 4.58 -1.77 6.59
C TRP A 79 3.35 -1.59 7.47
N GLU A 80 3.51 -1.87 8.75
CA GLU A 80 2.50 -1.51 9.73
C GLU A 80 2.39 0.00 9.80
N SER A 81 1.17 0.53 9.76
CA SER A 81 0.95 1.98 9.71
C SER A 81 1.53 2.68 10.93
N THR A 82 2.18 3.82 10.69
CA THR A 82 2.61 4.70 11.77
C THR A 82 1.40 5.35 12.43
N PRO A 83 1.54 5.93 13.66
CA PRO A 83 0.42 6.64 14.28
C PRO A 83 -0.15 7.75 13.41
N ALA A 84 0.68 8.49 12.67
CA ALA A 84 0.21 9.52 11.76
C ALA A 84 -0.63 8.94 10.62
N GLU A 85 -0.21 7.82 10.07
CA GLU A 85 -0.94 7.13 9.00
C GLU A 85 -2.28 6.59 9.48
N ARG A 86 -2.32 6.01 10.70
CA ARG A 86 -3.58 5.57 11.31
C ARG A 86 -4.56 6.73 11.45
N MET A 87 -4.07 7.88 11.86
CA MET A 87 -4.91 9.07 12.01
C MET A 87 -5.54 9.51 10.69
N ILE A 88 -4.81 9.41 9.59
CA ILE A 88 -5.34 9.72 8.27
C ILE A 88 -6.53 8.83 7.94
N LEU A 89 -6.39 7.53 8.17
CA LEU A 89 -7.48 6.58 7.94
C LEU A 89 -8.67 6.84 8.85
N MET A 90 -8.41 7.08 10.13
CA MET A 90 -9.47 7.26 11.13
C MET A 90 -10.27 8.54 10.94
N LYS A 91 -9.66 9.57 10.35
CA LYS A 91 -10.32 10.86 10.06
C LYS A 91 -11.01 10.91 8.70
N ALA A 92 -10.79 9.92 7.88
CA ALA A 92 -11.37 9.88 6.53
C ALA A 92 -12.86 9.58 6.53
#